data_6d9da6f1169d1e6d6cf10f54933ce6f7
#
_entry.id   6d9da6f1169d1e6d6cf10f54933ce6f7
#
_cell.length_a   1.000
_cell.length_b   1.000
_cell.length_c   1.000
_cell.angle_alpha   90.00
_cell.angle_beta   90.00
_cell.angle_gamma   90.00
#
_symmetry.space_group_name_H-M   'P 1'
#
loop_
_entity.id
_entity.type
_entity.pdbx_description
1 polymer ?
#
loop_
_entity_poly.entity_id
_entity_poly.type
_entity_poly.pdbx_seq_one_letter_code
_entity_poly.pdbx_strand_id
1 'polypeptide(L)'
;IGKNTITNKAIILSASIFLGLLFIVGVNNLKVENKFIDYFKKNTEIYQGMSELDEMLGGTATLDIIIYEPDKYLEDEDEISDEFDDLFDEDIFEDDNSESSGYWWNIYNLKRLEEIHDYLDDNENIGKVLSVSSGIKLARKINDNNELNDLELALLRSVLPEDIKDTVLNSYISNDDSIVRISTRVYESSESLNRDLLLKKINSDLQQRFGISSDKYKITGLAVLYNNMLQSLFSSMLNSIIIVYTVIALMLLILFRSVKIMLAGLLPNILIG
;
A
#
# COMPACT_ATOMS: atom_id res chain seq x y z
N ILE A 1 12.02 22.37 49.63
CA ILE A 1 12.13 22.18 48.16
C ILE A 1 12.66 23.47 47.51
N GLY A 2 12.04 24.66 47.68
CA GLY A 2 12.45 25.89 46.99
C GLY A 2 13.87 26.37 47.26
N LYS A 3 14.39 26.19 48.49
CA LYS A 3 15.75 26.64 48.85
C LYS A 3 16.84 25.82 48.15
N ASN A 4 16.63 24.49 47.97
CA ASN A 4 17.55 23.62 47.25
C ASN A 4 17.52 23.88 45.73
N THR A 5 16.38 24.30 45.19
CA THR A 5 16.23 24.65 43.77
C THR A 5 17.00 25.91 43.40
N ILE A 6 17.02 26.91 44.28
CA ILE A 6 17.77 28.17 44.07
C ILE A 6 19.28 27.93 44.18
N THR A 7 19.73 27.06 45.10
CA THR A 7 21.15 26.79 45.31
C THR A 7 21.75 25.97 44.18
N ASN A 8 20.99 25.01 43.59
CA ASN A 8 21.47 24.10 42.56
C ASN A 8 20.82 24.35 41.17
N LYS A 9 20.45 25.60 40.91
CA LYS A 9 19.72 25.99 39.67
C LYS A 9 20.40 25.52 38.37
N ALA A 10 21.72 25.56 38.28
CA ALA A 10 22.46 25.15 37.09
C ALA A 10 22.38 23.63 36.86
N ILE A 11 22.45 22.83 37.95
CA ILE A 11 22.34 21.37 37.86
C ILE A 11 20.92 20.96 37.45
N ILE A 12 19.91 21.60 38.04
CA ILE A 12 18.51 21.31 37.72
C ILE A 12 18.20 21.71 36.26
N LEU A 13 18.71 22.86 35.81
CA LEU A 13 18.52 23.31 34.42
C LEU A 13 19.20 22.35 33.42
N SER A 14 20.45 21.95 33.69
CA SER A 14 21.17 21.03 32.81
C SER A 14 20.50 19.65 32.77
N ALA A 15 20.02 19.14 33.92
CA ALA A 15 19.27 17.89 33.97
C ALA A 15 17.96 17.96 33.19
N SER A 16 17.23 19.08 33.30
CA SER A 16 15.98 19.28 32.52
C SER A 16 16.24 19.37 31.03
N ILE A 17 17.29 20.05 30.59
CA ILE A 17 17.69 20.14 29.17
C ILE A 17 18.09 18.74 28.67
N PHE A 18 18.87 18.01 29.45
CA PHE A 18 19.28 16.63 29.09
C PHE A 18 18.07 15.70 28.95
N LEU A 19 17.14 15.76 29.88
CA LEU A 19 15.89 14.99 29.83
C LEU A 19 15.05 15.36 28.61
N GLY A 20 14.95 16.67 28.29
CA GLY A 20 14.26 17.16 27.10
C GLY A 20 14.88 16.65 25.79
N LEU A 21 16.20 16.61 25.71
CA LEU A 21 16.91 16.05 24.55
C LEU A 21 16.65 14.53 24.40
N LEU A 22 16.68 13.79 25.50
CA LEU A 22 16.33 12.36 25.50
C LEU A 22 14.90 12.13 25.04
N PHE A 23 13.97 12.99 25.46
CA PHE A 23 12.57 12.90 25.06
C PHE A 23 12.40 13.13 23.54
N ILE A 24 13.05 14.16 22.97
CA ILE A 24 13.03 14.44 21.53
C ILE A 24 13.55 13.25 20.74
N VAL A 25 14.65 12.62 21.17
CA VAL A 25 15.18 11.40 20.54
C VAL A 25 14.18 10.25 20.63
N GLY A 26 13.52 10.09 21.78
CA GLY A 26 12.49 9.07 21.98
C GLY A 26 11.29 9.24 21.04
N VAL A 27 10.77 10.46 20.92
CA VAL A 27 9.63 10.78 20.05
C VAL A 27 9.95 10.52 18.57
N ASN A 28 11.15 10.87 18.10
CA ASN A 28 11.56 10.63 16.72
C ASN A 28 11.68 9.14 16.36
N ASN A 29 11.84 8.28 17.36
CA ASN A 29 11.91 6.81 17.15
C ASN A 29 10.56 6.11 17.35
N LEU A 30 9.50 6.84 17.68
CA LEU A 30 8.16 6.26 17.80
C LEU A 30 7.65 5.78 16.44
N LYS A 31 7.38 4.49 16.37
CA LYS A 31 6.68 3.89 15.22
C LYS A 31 5.18 3.93 15.49
N VAL A 32 4.44 4.62 14.62
CA VAL A 32 2.98 4.64 14.67
C VAL A 32 2.47 3.41 13.92
N GLU A 33 2.47 2.29 14.60
CA GLU A 33 1.91 1.03 14.09
C GLU A 33 1.01 0.44 15.18
N ASN A 34 -0.19 0.04 14.77
CA ASN A 34 -1.15 -0.56 15.68
C ASN A 34 -1.81 -1.75 14.97
N LYS A 35 -1.40 -2.95 15.35
CA LYS A 35 -1.92 -4.19 14.81
C LYS A 35 -3.07 -4.65 15.70
N PHE A 36 -4.18 -5.05 15.09
CA PHE A 36 -5.34 -5.53 15.84
C PHE A 36 -4.99 -6.72 16.76
N ILE A 37 -4.10 -7.59 16.29
CA ILE A 37 -3.63 -8.75 17.05
C ILE A 37 -2.90 -8.36 18.36
N ASP A 38 -2.22 -7.21 18.39
CA ASP A 38 -1.45 -6.76 19.56
C ASP A 38 -2.32 -6.27 20.73
N TYR A 39 -3.63 -6.11 20.53
CA TYR A 39 -4.58 -5.87 21.64
C TYR A 39 -4.76 -7.09 22.55
N PHE A 40 -4.40 -8.26 22.07
CA PHE A 40 -4.52 -9.51 22.80
C PHE A 40 -3.15 -9.96 23.33
N LYS A 41 -3.12 -10.52 24.53
CA LYS A 41 -1.88 -11.10 25.07
C LYS A 41 -1.50 -12.33 24.25
N LYS A 42 -0.20 -12.51 23.97
CA LYS A 42 0.36 -13.62 23.17
C LYS A 42 -0.04 -15.04 23.66
N ASN A 43 -0.40 -15.19 24.93
CA ASN A 43 -0.81 -16.44 25.53
C ASN A 43 -2.32 -16.70 25.51
N THR A 44 -3.12 -15.84 24.89
CA THR A 44 -4.56 -16.04 24.75
C THR A 44 -4.88 -16.88 23.52
N GLU A 45 -5.94 -17.68 23.58
CA GLU A 45 -6.43 -18.48 22.45
C GLU A 45 -6.77 -17.62 21.25
N ILE A 46 -7.28 -16.39 21.48
CA ILE A 46 -7.60 -15.43 20.40
C ILE A 46 -6.34 -15.03 19.65
N TYR A 47 -5.26 -14.65 20.36
CA TYR A 47 -4.00 -14.28 19.73
C TYR A 47 -3.42 -15.43 18.91
N GLN A 48 -3.38 -16.62 19.51
CA GLN A 48 -2.83 -17.82 18.87
C GLN A 48 -3.64 -18.21 17.64
N GLY A 49 -4.98 -18.22 17.74
CA GLY A 49 -5.85 -18.52 16.61
C GLY A 49 -5.77 -17.50 15.49
N MET A 50 -5.68 -16.21 15.81
CA MET A 50 -5.49 -15.15 14.80
C MET A 50 -4.13 -15.25 14.12
N SER A 51 -3.06 -15.53 14.88
CA SER A 51 -1.71 -15.69 14.32
C SER A 51 -1.62 -16.90 13.41
N GLU A 52 -2.24 -18.03 13.81
CA GLU A 52 -2.30 -19.23 13.00
C GLU A 52 -3.12 -19.02 11.71
N LEU A 53 -4.26 -18.34 11.79
CA LEU A 53 -5.06 -17.98 10.62
C LEU A 53 -4.28 -17.06 9.67
N ASP A 54 -3.55 -16.08 10.21
CA ASP A 54 -2.75 -15.15 9.42
C ASP A 54 -1.65 -15.89 8.66
N GLU A 55 -0.97 -16.83 9.30
CA GLU A 55 0.05 -17.69 8.68
C GLU A 55 -0.55 -18.65 7.65
N MET A 56 -1.62 -19.36 8.00
CA MET A 56 -2.23 -20.37 7.12
C MET A 56 -2.90 -19.75 5.88
N LEU A 57 -3.48 -18.56 5.99
CA LEU A 57 -4.14 -17.86 4.87
C LEU A 57 -3.16 -17.03 4.03
N GLY A 58 -1.91 -16.90 4.44
CA GLY A 58 -0.94 -16.04 3.80
C GLY A 58 -1.28 -14.56 4.00
N GLY A 59 -1.60 -14.19 5.25
CA GLY A 59 -2.02 -12.84 5.64
C GLY A 59 -3.54 -12.70 5.78
N THR A 60 -3.97 -11.79 6.62
CA THR A 60 -5.40 -11.51 6.89
C THR A 60 -5.84 -10.14 6.40
N ALA A 61 -4.94 -9.15 6.29
CA ALA A 61 -5.28 -7.85 5.74
C ALA A 61 -5.17 -7.82 4.22
N THR A 62 -6.26 -7.53 3.52
CA THR A 62 -6.26 -7.41 2.05
C THR A 62 -5.56 -6.13 1.61
N LEU A 63 -4.80 -6.26 0.53
CA LEU A 63 -4.16 -5.16 -0.18
C LEU A 63 -4.33 -5.40 -1.67
N ASP A 64 -5.08 -4.54 -2.33
CA ASP A 64 -5.38 -4.64 -3.75
C ASP A 64 -4.69 -3.52 -4.52
N ILE A 65 -4.08 -3.87 -5.64
CA ILE A 65 -3.51 -2.93 -6.60
C ILE A 65 -4.33 -3.03 -7.88
N ILE A 66 -4.99 -1.95 -8.23
CA ILE A 66 -5.79 -1.81 -9.44
C ILE A 66 -4.97 -1.00 -10.42
N ILE A 67 -4.73 -1.52 -11.61
CA ILE A 67 -3.95 -0.85 -12.66
C ILE A 67 -4.86 -0.64 -13.87
N TYR A 68 -4.88 0.60 -14.34
CA TYR A 68 -5.67 1.03 -15.49
C TYR A 68 -4.80 0.99 -16.74
N GLU A 69 -5.43 0.79 -17.85
CA GLU A 69 -4.80 0.98 -19.17
C GLU A 69 -4.20 2.39 -19.28
N PRO A 70 -3.00 2.56 -19.89
CA PRO A 70 -2.47 3.89 -20.21
C PRO A 70 -3.45 4.63 -21.12
N ASP A 71 -3.52 5.97 -21.03
CA ASP A 71 -4.27 6.74 -22.03
C ASP A 71 -3.71 6.41 -23.40
N LYS A 72 -4.57 6.13 -24.36
CA LYS A 72 -4.17 6.15 -25.76
C LYS A 72 -3.64 7.55 -26.03
N TYR A 73 -2.32 7.72 -26.04
CA TYR A 73 -1.75 8.84 -26.77
C TYR A 73 -2.28 8.64 -28.19
N LEU A 74 -2.98 9.64 -28.70
CA LEU A 74 -3.08 9.83 -30.13
C LEU A 74 -1.62 10.03 -30.56
N GLU A 75 -0.91 8.93 -30.82
CA GLU A 75 0.34 8.99 -31.54
C GLU A 75 -0.04 9.67 -32.83
N ASP A 76 0.55 10.86 -33.04
CA ASP A 76 0.51 11.53 -34.32
C ASP A 76 0.81 10.46 -35.37
N GLU A 77 -0.15 10.25 -36.27
CA GLU A 77 -0.05 9.37 -37.44
C GLU A 77 1.11 9.89 -38.31
N ASP A 78 2.34 9.53 -37.96
CA ASP A 78 3.47 9.62 -38.85
C ASP A 78 3.92 8.20 -39.21
N GLU A 79 3.33 7.78 -40.37
CA GLU A 79 3.93 6.95 -41.40
C GLU A 79 4.83 5.79 -40.92
N ILE A 80 4.29 4.61 -40.67
CA ILE A 80 4.84 3.29 -41.09
C ILE A 80 3.86 2.16 -40.65
N SER A 81 2.62 2.15 -41.13
CA SER A 81 1.77 0.97 -40.96
C SER A 81 0.91 0.61 -42.17
N ASP A 82 0.95 1.41 -43.25
CA ASP A 82 0.06 1.22 -44.40
C ASP A 82 0.40 0.02 -45.30
N GLU A 83 1.53 -0.67 -45.09
CA GLU A 83 1.88 -1.84 -45.90
C GLU A 83 1.60 -3.20 -45.27
N PHE A 84 1.26 -3.25 -43.96
CA PHE A 84 1.01 -4.52 -43.25
C PHE A 84 -0.48 -4.79 -42.97
N ASP A 85 -1.30 -3.75 -42.88
CA ASP A 85 -2.75 -3.88 -42.63
C ASP A 85 -3.49 -4.38 -43.87
N ASP A 86 -3.02 -4.05 -45.09
CA ASP A 86 -3.64 -4.50 -46.36
C ASP A 86 -3.45 -5.99 -46.64
N LEU A 87 -2.64 -6.73 -45.87
CA LEU A 87 -2.41 -8.16 -46.07
C LEU A 87 -3.33 -9.06 -45.23
N PHE A 88 -4.08 -8.50 -44.31
CA PHE A 88 -5.01 -9.25 -43.43
C PHE A 88 -6.48 -8.86 -43.60
N ASP A 89 -6.81 -7.99 -44.56
CA ASP A 89 -8.14 -7.46 -44.81
C ASP A 89 -8.89 -8.25 -45.90
N GLU A 90 -8.89 -9.57 -45.87
CA GLU A 90 -9.80 -10.40 -46.64
C GLU A 90 -10.48 -11.50 -45.80
N ASP A 91 -11.71 -11.20 -45.37
CA ASP A 91 -12.91 -12.07 -45.36
C ASP A 91 -12.79 -13.50 -44.80
N ILE A 92 -12.14 -13.74 -43.65
CA ILE A 92 -12.22 -15.08 -43.01
C ILE A 92 -12.91 -15.10 -41.65
N PHE A 93 -13.13 -13.99 -40.98
CA PHE A 93 -13.82 -13.93 -39.66
C PHE A 93 -14.87 -12.82 -39.60
N GLU A 94 -15.90 -12.88 -40.46
CA GLU A 94 -17.21 -12.28 -40.11
C GLU A 94 -17.88 -13.18 -39.08
N ASP A 95 -17.37 -13.16 -37.85
CA ASP A 95 -18.17 -13.50 -36.67
C ASP A 95 -18.25 -12.24 -35.83
N ASP A 96 -19.45 -11.69 -35.71
CA ASP A 96 -19.84 -10.42 -35.13
C ASP A 96 -19.60 -10.37 -33.61
N ASN A 97 -18.62 -11.15 -33.11
CA ASN A 97 -18.14 -11.27 -31.71
C ASN A 97 -16.61 -11.35 -31.61
N SER A 98 -15.85 -10.69 -32.48
CA SER A 98 -14.44 -10.44 -32.19
C SER A 98 -14.40 -9.39 -31.07
N GLU A 99 -14.50 -9.87 -29.82
CA GLU A 99 -14.01 -9.13 -28.66
C GLU A 99 -12.56 -8.76 -29.00
N SER A 100 -12.32 -7.52 -29.40
CA SER A 100 -10.98 -6.97 -29.58
C SER A 100 -10.22 -7.32 -28.31
N SER A 101 -9.09 -8.02 -28.43
CA SER A 101 -8.25 -8.31 -27.27
C SER A 101 -7.90 -6.98 -26.63
N GLY A 102 -8.44 -6.73 -25.42
CA GLY A 102 -8.22 -5.47 -24.73
C GLY A 102 -6.76 -5.32 -24.32
N TYR A 103 -6.40 -4.14 -23.87
CA TYR A 103 -5.02 -3.75 -23.57
C TYR A 103 -4.24 -4.79 -22.75
N TRP A 104 -4.84 -5.32 -21.68
CA TRP A 104 -4.14 -6.23 -20.77
C TRP A 104 -4.07 -7.68 -21.25
N TRP A 105 -4.91 -8.09 -22.22
CA TRP A 105 -4.97 -9.49 -22.67
C TRP A 105 -4.05 -9.75 -23.88
N ASN A 106 -2.75 -9.48 -23.69
CA ASN A 106 -1.68 -9.84 -24.62
C ASN A 106 -0.41 -10.26 -23.87
N ILE A 107 0.49 -10.98 -24.50
CA ILE A 107 1.69 -11.54 -23.89
C ILE A 107 2.56 -10.46 -23.26
N TYR A 108 2.75 -9.34 -23.90
CA TYR A 108 3.65 -8.28 -23.44
C TYR A 108 3.15 -7.68 -22.12
N ASN A 109 1.88 -7.29 -22.06
CA ASN A 109 1.29 -6.69 -20.87
C ASN A 109 1.08 -7.71 -19.75
N LEU A 110 0.76 -8.97 -20.07
CA LEU A 110 0.69 -10.06 -19.10
C LEU A 110 2.06 -10.38 -18.46
N LYS A 111 3.16 -10.34 -19.23
CA LYS A 111 4.52 -10.46 -18.68
C LYS A 111 4.86 -9.31 -17.73
N ARG A 112 4.51 -8.08 -18.10
CA ARG A 112 4.70 -6.92 -17.24
C ARG A 112 3.89 -7.05 -15.95
N LEU A 113 2.66 -7.55 -16.02
CA LEU A 113 1.84 -7.83 -14.85
C LEU A 113 2.44 -8.95 -13.99
N GLU A 114 3.04 -9.97 -14.62
CA GLU A 114 3.73 -11.06 -13.92
C GLU A 114 4.96 -10.56 -13.15
N GLU A 115 5.73 -9.63 -13.69
CA GLU A 115 6.86 -9.00 -12.99
C GLU A 115 6.41 -8.24 -11.73
N ILE A 116 5.27 -7.55 -11.79
CA ILE A 116 4.69 -6.87 -10.62
C ILE A 116 4.19 -7.89 -9.60
N HIS A 117 3.54 -8.94 -10.07
CA HIS A 117 3.07 -10.05 -9.24
C HIS A 117 4.23 -10.69 -8.47
N ASP A 118 5.31 -11.05 -9.16
CA ASP A 118 6.49 -11.68 -8.56
C ASP A 118 7.20 -10.75 -7.57
N TYR A 119 7.31 -9.46 -7.91
CA TYR A 119 7.85 -8.46 -6.99
C TYR A 119 7.05 -8.39 -5.68
N LEU A 120 5.73 -8.50 -5.75
CA LEU A 120 4.88 -8.49 -4.55
C LEU A 120 5.00 -9.82 -3.78
N ASP A 121 5.08 -10.94 -4.47
CA ASP A 121 5.19 -12.28 -3.88
C ASP A 121 6.53 -12.49 -3.16
N ASP A 122 7.59 -11.83 -3.63
CA ASP A 122 8.91 -11.83 -3.00
C ASP A 122 9.00 -10.98 -1.72
N ASN A 123 7.95 -10.25 -1.35
CA ASN A 123 7.96 -9.36 -0.18
C ASN A 123 7.59 -10.12 1.11
N GLU A 124 8.49 -10.11 2.10
CA GLU A 124 8.33 -10.81 3.39
C GLU A 124 7.04 -10.47 4.17
N ASN A 125 6.47 -9.28 3.96
CA ASN A 125 5.26 -8.83 4.65
C ASN A 125 3.98 -9.13 3.85
N ILE A 126 4.13 -9.63 2.62
CA ILE A 126 3.02 -10.02 1.75
C ILE A 126 3.02 -11.55 1.67
N GLY A 127 1.88 -12.16 1.95
CA GLY A 127 1.77 -13.60 1.94
C GLY A 127 1.26 -14.10 0.59
N LYS A 128 -0.03 -13.98 0.34
CA LYS A 128 -0.62 -14.53 -0.88
C LYS A 128 -0.86 -13.45 -1.92
N VAL A 129 -0.35 -13.65 -3.13
CA VAL A 129 -0.59 -12.78 -4.29
C VAL A 129 -1.43 -13.52 -5.31
N LEU A 130 -2.50 -12.91 -5.77
CA LEU A 130 -3.42 -13.44 -6.78
C LEU A 130 -3.68 -12.39 -7.86
N SER A 131 -3.55 -12.78 -9.10
CA SER A 131 -3.83 -11.94 -10.27
C SER A 131 -4.11 -12.84 -11.49
N VAL A 132 -4.38 -12.25 -12.62
CA VAL A 132 -4.43 -12.98 -13.91
C VAL A 132 -3.15 -13.80 -14.13
N SER A 133 -1.99 -13.28 -13.71
CA SER A 133 -0.70 -13.98 -13.82
C SER A 133 -0.70 -15.33 -13.09
N SER A 134 -1.48 -15.49 -12.01
CA SER A 134 -1.62 -16.80 -11.33
C SER A 134 -2.25 -17.84 -12.25
N GLY A 135 -3.26 -17.44 -13.03
CA GLY A 135 -3.90 -18.31 -14.03
C GLY A 135 -2.97 -18.63 -15.20
N ILE A 136 -2.24 -17.63 -15.68
CA ILE A 136 -1.26 -17.80 -16.77
C ILE A 136 -0.10 -18.71 -16.35
N LYS A 137 0.44 -18.55 -15.13
CA LYS A 137 1.46 -19.45 -14.58
C LYS A 137 0.96 -20.88 -14.48
N LEU A 138 -0.29 -21.07 -14.07
CA LEU A 138 -0.91 -22.40 -14.03
C LEU A 138 -1.07 -22.99 -15.43
N ALA A 139 -1.56 -22.21 -16.40
CA ALA A 139 -1.69 -22.64 -17.79
C ALA A 139 -0.34 -23.04 -18.41
N ARG A 140 0.71 -22.22 -18.17
CA ARG A 140 2.08 -22.54 -18.59
C ARG A 140 2.58 -23.84 -17.97
N LYS A 141 2.31 -24.08 -16.69
CA LYS A 141 2.68 -25.33 -16.02
C LYS A 141 1.99 -26.57 -16.61
N ILE A 142 0.76 -26.41 -17.08
CA ILE A 142 0.01 -27.49 -17.79
C ILE A 142 0.59 -27.70 -19.19
N ASN A 143 1.10 -26.65 -19.83
CA ASN A 143 1.75 -26.67 -21.15
C ASN A 143 3.25 -27.02 -21.08
N ASP A 144 3.63 -27.93 -20.21
CA ASP A 144 5.02 -28.39 -20.02
C ASP A 144 6.04 -27.26 -19.78
N ASN A 145 5.62 -26.18 -19.11
CA ASN A 145 6.38 -24.94 -18.87
C ASN A 145 6.76 -24.17 -20.15
N ASN A 146 6.12 -24.43 -21.29
CA ASN A 146 6.30 -23.63 -22.48
C ASN A 146 5.57 -22.28 -22.33
N GLU A 147 6.18 -21.22 -22.86
CA GLU A 147 5.51 -19.91 -22.93
C GLU A 147 4.30 -19.99 -23.85
N LEU A 148 3.20 -19.35 -23.44
CA LEU A 148 2.00 -19.23 -24.26
C LEU A 148 2.23 -18.14 -25.31
N ASN A 149 1.69 -18.34 -26.50
CA ASN A 149 1.61 -17.31 -27.53
C ASN A 149 0.22 -16.65 -27.55
N ASP A 150 0.02 -15.56 -28.30
CA ASP A 150 -1.24 -14.81 -28.30
C ASP A 150 -2.42 -15.67 -28.79
N LEU A 151 -2.19 -16.61 -29.74
CA LEU A 151 -3.20 -17.55 -30.19
C LEU A 151 -3.60 -18.52 -29.06
N GLU A 152 -2.63 -19.03 -28.32
CA GLU A 152 -2.88 -19.92 -27.16
C GLU A 152 -3.62 -19.20 -26.03
N LEU A 153 -3.33 -17.88 -25.83
CA LEU A 153 -4.07 -17.04 -24.88
C LEU A 153 -5.52 -16.83 -25.31
N ALA A 154 -5.77 -16.56 -26.59
CA ALA A 154 -7.12 -16.43 -27.12
C ALA A 154 -7.89 -17.76 -27.00
N LEU A 155 -7.23 -18.88 -27.33
CA LEU A 155 -7.81 -20.21 -27.18
C LEU A 155 -8.09 -20.54 -25.70
N LEU A 156 -7.17 -20.22 -24.79
CA LEU A 156 -7.34 -20.42 -23.35
C LEU A 156 -8.62 -19.70 -22.87
N ARG A 157 -8.81 -18.43 -23.26
CA ARG A 157 -10.00 -17.66 -22.90
C ARG A 157 -11.29 -18.27 -23.45
N SER A 158 -11.26 -18.79 -24.67
CA SER A 158 -12.45 -19.38 -25.34
C SER A 158 -12.84 -20.75 -24.80
N VAL A 159 -11.86 -21.57 -24.39
CA VAL A 159 -12.07 -22.98 -23.96
C VAL A 159 -12.37 -23.11 -22.47
N LEU A 160 -11.99 -22.12 -21.65
CA LEU A 160 -12.24 -22.16 -20.21
C LEU A 160 -13.75 -22.20 -19.91
N PRO A 161 -14.22 -23.15 -19.08
CA PRO A 161 -15.60 -23.13 -18.56
C PRO A 161 -15.90 -21.81 -17.84
N GLU A 162 -17.12 -21.30 -17.97
CA GLU A 162 -17.52 -19.99 -17.39
C GLU A 162 -17.25 -19.91 -15.88
N ASP A 163 -17.52 -20.97 -15.13
CA ASP A 163 -17.26 -21.01 -13.66
C ASP A 163 -15.78 -20.80 -13.34
N ILE A 164 -14.87 -21.33 -14.16
CA ILE A 164 -13.42 -21.16 -14.00
C ILE A 164 -13.00 -19.78 -14.49
N LYS A 165 -13.53 -19.33 -15.60
CA LYS A 165 -13.29 -18.00 -16.18
C LYS A 165 -13.64 -16.91 -15.18
N ASP A 166 -14.81 -16.98 -14.53
CA ASP A 166 -15.25 -16.04 -13.51
C ASP A 166 -14.32 -16.02 -12.28
N THR A 167 -13.83 -17.18 -11.88
CA THR A 167 -12.99 -17.28 -10.67
C THR A 167 -11.54 -16.87 -10.95
N VAL A 168 -10.98 -17.24 -12.11
CA VAL A 168 -9.54 -17.10 -12.41
C VAL A 168 -9.23 -15.86 -13.22
N LEU A 169 -10.15 -15.43 -14.09
CA LEU A 169 -9.95 -14.28 -14.98
C LEU A 169 -10.79 -13.07 -14.55
N ASN A 170 -12.12 -13.18 -14.58
CA ASN A 170 -13.02 -12.05 -14.39
C ASN A 170 -12.94 -11.42 -12.98
N SER A 171 -12.38 -12.14 -12.01
CA SER A 171 -12.07 -11.60 -10.68
C SER A 171 -10.87 -10.63 -10.68
N TYR A 172 -10.01 -10.70 -11.70
CA TYR A 172 -8.74 -9.97 -11.76
C TYR A 172 -8.57 -9.10 -12.99
N ILE A 173 -9.44 -9.22 -13.99
CA ILE A 173 -9.44 -8.40 -15.19
C ILE A 173 -10.87 -7.98 -15.49
N SER A 174 -11.07 -6.73 -15.95
CA SER A 174 -12.37 -6.23 -16.37
C SER A 174 -12.83 -6.88 -17.69
N ASN A 175 -14.13 -6.85 -17.97
CA ASN A 175 -14.69 -7.48 -19.18
C ASN A 175 -14.17 -6.86 -20.50
N ASP A 176 -13.76 -5.59 -20.45
CA ASP A 176 -13.18 -4.84 -21.55
C ASP A 176 -11.64 -4.88 -21.56
N ASP A 177 -11.04 -5.68 -20.67
CA ASP A 177 -9.60 -5.84 -20.49
C ASP A 177 -8.83 -4.52 -20.26
N SER A 178 -9.50 -3.45 -19.85
CA SER A 178 -8.89 -2.14 -19.60
C SER A 178 -8.30 -2.00 -18.18
N ILE A 179 -8.78 -2.82 -17.24
CA ILE A 179 -8.42 -2.75 -15.82
C ILE A 179 -7.98 -4.13 -15.33
N VAL A 180 -6.85 -4.17 -14.63
CA VAL A 180 -6.38 -5.37 -13.94
C VAL A 180 -6.26 -5.13 -12.44
N ARG A 181 -6.50 -6.19 -11.68
CA ARG A 181 -6.38 -6.22 -10.24
C ARG A 181 -5.37 -7.26 -9.80
N ILE A 182 -4.42 -6.84 -8.97
CA ILE A 182 -3.56 -7.73 -8.21
C ILE A 182 -4.08 -7.71 -6.77
N SER A 183 -4.57 -8.82 -6.28
CA SER A 183 -5.07 -8.97 -4.92
C SER A 183 -4.01 -9.65 -4.07
N THR A 184 -3.63 -9.01 -2.97
CA THR A 184 -2.62 -9.52 -2.05
C THR A 184 -3.13 -9.52 -0.63
N ARG A 185 -2.43 -10.25 0.22
CA ARG A 185 -2.69 -10.27 1.66
C ARG A 185 -1.42 -9.91 2.42
N VAL A 186 -1.56 -9.07 3.43
CA VAL A 186 -0.46 -8.64 4.30
C VAL A 186 -0.53 -9.42 5.61
N TYR A 187 0.64 -9.87 6.08
CA TYR A 187 0.76 -10.55 7.37
C TYR A 187 0.60 -9.58 8.52
N GLU A 188 -0.55 -9.64 9.20
CA GLU A 188 -0.83 -8.82 10.40
C GLU A 188 0.00 -9.23 11.61
N SER A 189 0.38 -10.50 11.70
CA SER A 189 1.18 -11.05 12.79
C SER A 189 2.68 -10.75 12.66
N SER A 190 3.16 -10.32 11.49
CA SER A 190 4.59 -10.05 11.26
C SER A 190 5.10 -8.95 12.19
N GLU A 191 6.16 -9.23 12.97
CA GLU A 191 6.79 -8.24 13.87
C GLU A 191 7.53 -7.13 13.08
N SER A 192 7.96 -7.41 11.85
CA SER A 192 8.64 -6.47 10.97
C SER A 192 7.69 -5.54 10.20
N LEU A 193 6.38 -5.81 10.22
CA LEU A 193 5.41 -5.04 9.46
C LEU A 193 5.40 -3.57 9.89
N ASN A 194 5.60 -2.69 8.94
CA ASN A 194 5.25 -1.28 9.00
C ASN A 194 4.42 -0.94 7.77
N ARG A 195 3.11 -0.81 7.94
CA ARG A 195 2.16 -0.61 6.83
C ARG A 195 2.45 0.67 6.05
N ASP A 196 2.78 1.76 6.72
CA ASP A 196 3.06 3.04 6.07
C ASP A 196 4.30 2.94 5.17
N LEU A 197 5.38 2.32 5.67
CA LEU A 197 6.58 2.08 4.88
C LEU A 197 6.34 1.09 3.74
N LEU A 198 5.59 0.01 3.98
CA LEU A 198 5.23 -0.96 2.94
C LEU A 198 4.45 -0.30 1.81
N LEU A 199 3.40 0.47 2.14
CA LEU A 199 2.58 1.16 1.15
C LEU A 199 3.37 2.22 0.37
N LYS A 200 4.23 3.00 1.05
CA LYS A 200 5.12 3.97 0.41
C LYS A 200 6.12 3.31 -0.52
N LYS A 201 6.69 2.17 -0.10
CA LYS A 201 7.63 1.39 -0.93
C LYS A 201 6.94 0.87 -2.18
N ILE A 202 5.78 0.22 -2.05
CA ILE A 202 5.01 -0.28 -3.19
C ILE A 202 4.66 0.88 -4.14
N ASN A 203 4.16 2.00 -3.60
CA ASN A 203 3.82 3.18 -4.39
C ASN A 203 5.03 3.75 -5.15
N SER A 204 6.19 3.84 -4.50
CA SER A 204 7.44 4.29 -5.13
C SER A 204 7.93 3.32 -6.21
N ASP A 205 7.87 2.01 -5.93
CA ASP A 205 8.37 0.99 -6.86
C ASP A 205 7.47 0.84 -8.09
N LEU A 206 6.14 1.00 -7.95
CA LEU A 206 5.22 1.06 -9.09
C LEU A 206 5.55 2.21 -10.05
N GLN A 207 5.93 3.37 -9.51
CA GLN A 207 6.30 4.53 -10.33
C GLN A 207 7.72 4.43 -10.90
N GLN A 208 8.71 4.11 -10.07
CA GLN A 208 10.12 4.23 -10.45
C GLN A 208 10.66 2.96 -11.13
N ARG A 209 10.24 1.78 -10.67
CA ARG A 209 10.70 0.50 -11.20
C ARG A 209 9.85 0.02 -12.38
N PHE A 210 8.53 0.13 -12.24
CA PHE A 210 7.59 -0.37 -13.27
C PHE A 210 7.08 0.74 -14.20
N GLY A 211 7.44 2.01 -13.97
CA GLY A 211 7.11 3.14 -14.84
C GLY A 211 5.60 3.40 -14.99
N ILE A 212 4.81 3.07 -13.95
CA ILE A 212 3.37 3.30 -13.96
C ILE A 212 3.09 4.68 -13.36
N SER A 213 2.45 5.56 -14.12
CA SER A 213 2.06 6.90 -13.63
C SER A 213 1.08 6.81 -12.46
N SER A 214 1.15 7.75 -11.53
CA SER A 214 0.36 7.74 -10.29
C SER A 214 -1.16 7.81 -10.49
N ASP A 215 -1.61 8.30 -11.64
CA ASP A 215 -3.01 8.36 -12.08
C ASP A 215 -3.52 7.05 -12.70
N LYS A 216 -2.59 6.14 -13.06
CA LYS A 216 -2.87 4.87 -13.73
C LYS A 216 -2.90 3.66 -12.79
N TYR A 217 -2.80 3.86 -11.51
CA TYR A 217 -3.02 2.78 -10.54
C TYR A 217 -3.66 3.30 -9.26
N LYS A 218 -4.29 2.41 -8.52
CA LYS A 218 -4.87 2.68 -7.21
C LYS A 218 -4.55 1.55 -6.25
N ILE A 219 -3.96 1.89 -5.12
CA ILE A 219 -3.73 0.96 -4.02
C ILE A 219 -4.91 1.08 -3.05
N THR A 220 -5.55 -0.03 -2.71
CA THR A 220 -6.76 -0.08 -1.86
C THR A 220 -6.77 -1.35 -1.01
N GLY A 221 -7.81 -1.55 -0.23
CA GLY A 221 -7.95 -2.71 0.64
C GLY A 221 -7.87 -2.37 2.12
N LEU A 222 -8.01 -3.41 2.95
CA LEU A 222 -8.10 -3.27 4.40
C LEU A 222 -6.80 -2.72 5.00
N ALA A 223 -5.64 -3.14 4.48
CA ALA A 223 -4.33 -2.65 4.91
C ALA A 223 -4.20 -1.13 4.72
N VAL A 224 -4.67 -0.59 3.58
CA VAL A 224 -4.69 0.85 3.28
C VAL A 224 -5.66 1.58 4.21
N LEU A 225 -6.86 1.03 4.40
CA LEU A 225 -7.86 1.61 5.29
C LEU A 225 -7.33 1.75 6.71
N TYR A 226 -6.75 0.69 7.26
CA TYR A 226 -6.14 0.71 8.59
C TYR A 226 -4.99 1.70 8.69
N ASN A 227 -4.09 1.74 7.70
CA ASN A 227 -3.01 2.72 7.69
C ASN A 227 -3.55 4.16 7.72
N ASN A 228 -4.49 4.49 6.84
CA ASN A 228 -5.06 5.84 6.73
C ASN A 228 -5.81 6.23 8.01
N MET A 229 -6.55 5.30 8.60
CA MET A 229 -7.24 5.51 9.88
C MET A 229 -6.24 5.82 11.00
N LEU A 230 -5.17 5.05 11.12
CA LEU A 230 -4.14 5.26 12.15
C LEU A 230 -3.41 6.58 11.96
N GLN A 231 -3.01 6.92 10.73
CA GLN A 231 -2.35 8.19 10.42
C GLN A 231 -3.27 9.38 10.71
N SER A 232 -4.56 9.26 10.38
CA SER A 232 -5.56 10.30 10.67
C SER A 232 -5.79 10.46 12.18
N LEU A 233 -5.92 9.39 12.93
CA LEU A 233 -6.07 9.43 14.38
C LEU A 233 -4.85 10.07 15.05
N PHE A 234 -3.64 9.67 14.66
CA PHE A 234 -2.40 10.24 15.17
C PHE A 234 -2.27 11.73 14.88
N SER A 235 -2.54 12.13 13.63
CA SER A 235 -2.55 13.54 13.22
C SER A 235 -3.58 14.37 14.00
N SER A 236 -4.80 13.83 14.19
CA SER A 236 -5.86 14.49 14.95
C SER A 236 -5.48 14.64 16.43
N MET A 237 -4.84 13.62 17.03
CA MET A 237 -4.34 13.66 18.40
C MET A 237 -3.27 14.75 18.54
N LEU A 238 -2.28 14.81 17.64
CA LEU A 238 -1.24 15.85 17.67
C LEU A 238 -1.85 17.25 17.48
N ASN A 239 -2.76 17.44 16.55
CA ASN A 239 -3.44 18.71 16.35
C ASN A 239 -4.21 19.16 17.59
N SER A 240 -4.91 18.24 18.26
CA SER A 240 -5.61 18.53 19.51
C SER A 240 -4.67 18.98 20.61
N ILE A 241 -3.53 18.31 20.78
CA ILE A 241 -2.50 18.70 21.74
C ILE A 241 -1.96 20.10 21.43
N ILE A 242 -1.64 20.40 20.18
CA ILE A 242 -1.14 21.71 19.74
C ILE A 242 -2.17 22.80 20.04
N ILE A 243 -3.45 22.57 19.75
CA ILE A 243 -4.52 23.52 20.02
C ILE A 243 -4.63 23.81 21.52
N VAL A 244 -4.65 22.76 22.37
CA VAL A 244 -4.74 22.89 23.81
C VAL A 244 -3.56 23.71 24.38
N TYR A 245 -2.32 23.38 23.99
CA TYR A 245 -1.16 24.11 24.44
C TYR A 245 -1.15 25.58 23.93
N THR A 246 -1.65 25.81 22.71
CA THR A 246 -1.78 27.16 22.18
C THR A 246 -2.77 28.01 22.99
N VAL A 247 -3.93 27.45 23.35
CA VAL A 247 -4.92 28.11 24.18
C VAL A 247 -4.37 28.41 25.57
N ILE A 248 -3.68 27.44 26.20
CA ILE A 248 -3.02 27.64 27.50
C ILE A 248 -1.95 28.74 27.41
N ALA A 249 -1.13 28.74 26.35
CA ALA A 249 -0.11 29.75 26.12
C ALA A 249 -0.73 31.16 26.03
N LEU A 250 -1.80 31.30 25.24
CA LEU A 250 -2.53 32.56 25.09
C LEU A 250 -3.12 33.03 26.41
N MET A 251 -3.73 32.13 27.18
CA MET A 251 -4.30 32.44 28.50
C MET A 251 -3.21 32.92 29.46
N LEU A 252 -2.06 32.23 29.54
CA LEU A 252 -0.95 32.64 30.39
C LEU A 252 -0.35 33.98 29.90
N LEU A 253 -0.27 34.22 28.60
CA LEU A 253 0.23 35.47 28.04
C LEU A 253 -0.66 36.66 28.45
N ILE A 254 -1.97 36.51 28.36
CA ILE A 254 -2.95 37.54 28.75
C ILE A 254 -2.88 37.79 30.27
N LEU A 255 -2.80 36.72 31.05
CA LEU A 255 -2.78 36.81 32.51
C LEU A 255 -1.50 37.49 33.02
N PHE A 256 -0.34 37.07 32.57
CA PHE A 256 0.94 37.54 33.07
C PHE A 256 1.56 38.66 32.23
N ARG A 257 1.05 38.95 31.03
CA ARG A 257 1.58 39.92 30.08
C ARG A 257 3.10 39.84 29.86
N SER A 258 3.64 38.65 30.02
CA SER A 258 5.08 38.38 29.95
C SER A 258 5.34 37.03 29.27
N VAL A 259 6.00 37.07 28.11
CA VAL A 259 6.40 35.84 27.37
C VAL A 259 7.34 34.95 28.18
N LYS A 260 8.22 35.55 29.03
CA LYS A 260 9.14 34.77 29.86
C LYS A 260 8.41 33.92 30.89
N ILE A 261 7.38 34.47 31.53
CA ILE A 261 6.59 33.73 32.55
C ILE A 261 5.71 32.68 31.87
N MET A 262 5.13 33.02 30.71
CA MET A 262 4.37 32.07 29.88
C MET A 262 5.23 30.85 29.51
N LEU A 263 6.44 31.06 28.97
CA LEU A 263 7.36 29.97 28.63
C LEU A 263 7.80 29.17 29.83
N ALA A 264 8.11 29.82 30.98
CA ALA A 264 8.48 29.12 32.20
C ALA A 264 7.36 28.22 32.75
N GLY A 265 6.09 28.59 32.53
CA GLY A 265 4.94 27.79 32.94
C GLY A 265 4.58 26.68 31.94
N LEU A 266 4.82 26.93 30.65
CA LEU A 266 4.44 25.99 29.54
C LEU A 266 5.47 24.88 29.37
N LEU A 267 6.78 25.20 29.40
CA LEU A 267 7.85 24.23 29.15
C LEU A 267 7.81 22.98 30.01
N PRO A 268 7.59 23.04 31.35
CA PRO A 268 7.49 21.83 32.16
C PRO A 268 6.31 20.94 31.79
N ASN A 269 5.17 21.55 31.40
CA ASN A 269 3.99 20.80 30.97
C ASN A 269 4.18 20.10 29.62
N ILE A 270 4.88 20.71 28.68
CA ILE A 270 5.22 20.07 27.38
C ILE A 270 6.20 18.89 27.60
N LEU A 271 7.08 18.98 28.61
CA LEU A 271 8.04 17.91 28.90
C LEU A 271 7.41 16.69 29.60
N ILE A 272 6.25 16.87 30.26
CA ILE A 272 5.57 15.82 31.03
C ILE A 272 4.44 15.17 30.23
N GLY A 273 3.79 15.89 29.30
CA GLY A 273 2.67 15.43 28.49
C GLY A 273 3.10 14.82 27.19
#